data_93c5fa246c6cfbcb500d34c3e93c1dcb
#
_entry.id   93c5fa246c6cfbcb500d34c3e93c1dcb
#
_cell.length_a   1.000
_cell.length_b   1.000
_cell.length_c   1.000
_cell.angle_alpha   90.00
_cell.angle_beta   90.00
_cell.angle_gamma   90.00
#
_symmetry.space_group_name_H-M   'P 1'
#
loop_
_entity.id
_entity.type
_entity.pdbx_description
1 polymer ?
#
loop_
_entity_poly.entity_id
_entity_poly.type
_entity_poly.pdbx_seq_one_letter_code
_entity_poly.pdbx_strand_id
1 'polypeptide(L)'
;MTDAAKTDATPPLLDRLRAAARARPRHIILPEGHDPRVAEAALRLTEAGLARITLMNGPGIAGVTALDPAAAPDLVELSTHWHRMRAAKGMTAERALAEMRDPIRQAAMRVRLGQADGTLGGAVATTAETVRAALQIIGRAPDAAIVSSFFLMIPPAETAAPDAMIFADCGLVIAPDATGLAAIARASARSCRQLLGQAPRVALLSFSTAGSAEHDSLERIREALALVRAAEPDLEIDGEMQFD
;
A
#
# COMPACT_ATOMS: atom_id res chain seq x y z
N MET A 1 18.83 43.52 20.38
CA MET A 1 18.06 43.09 19.21
C MET A 1 18.70 41.78 18.75
N THR A 2 18.21 40.69 19.24
CA THR A 2 18.66 39.34 18.90
C THR A 2 17.69 38.78 17.86
N ASP A 3 18.21 38.67 16.66
CA ASP A 3 17.54 38.05 15.51
C ASP A 3 17.40 36.55 15.80
N ALA A 4 16.18 36.14 16.15
CA ALA A 4 15.87 34.74 16.37
C ALA A 4 15.86 34.05 15.00
N ALA A 5 16.91 33.31 14.70
CA ALA A 5 16.96 32.41 13.57
C ALA A 5 15.69 31.53 13.57
N LYS A 6 14.79 31.79 12.62
CA LYS A 6 13.72 30.86 12.28
C LYS A 6 14.41 29.57 11.81
N THR A 7 14.42 28.59 12.66
CA THR A 7 14.70 27.20 12.25
C THR A 7 13.70 26.86 11.15
N ASP A 8 14.17 26.67 9.96
CA ASP A 8 13.44 26.12 8.81
C ASP A 8 13.13 24.64 9.14
N ALA A 9 12.22 24.43 10.10
CA ALA A 9 11.76 23.09 10.44
C ALA A 9 11.03 22.53 9.23
N THR A 10 11.58 21.49 8.66
CA THR A 10 10.91 20.72 7.59
C THR A 10 9.49 20.37 8.05
N PRO A 11 8.45 20.64 7.23
CA PRO A 11 7.08 20.36 7.64
C PRO A 11 6.94 18.91 8.10
N PRO A 12 6.11 18.63 9.10
CA PRO A 12 5.85 17.25 9.52
C PRO A 12 5.51 16.36 8.32
N LEU A 13 5.94 15.10 8.34
CA LEU A 13 5.75 14.17 7.22
C LEU A 13 4.31 14.15 6.68
N LEU A 14 3.31 14.12 7.57
CA LEU A 14 1.91 14.12 7.16
C LEU A 14 1.53 15.37 6.38
N ASP A 15 2.07 16.54 6.73
CA ASP A 15 1.79 17.79 6.00
C ASP A 15 2.47 17.80 4.64
N ARG A 16 3.68 17.25 4.52
CA ARG A 16 4.35 17.04 3.22
C ARG A 16 3.54 16.10 2.32
N LEU A 17 3.06 14.97 2.87
CA LEU A 17 2.24 14.02 2.12
C LEU A 17 0.90 14.65 1.68
N ARG A 18 0.24 15.43 2.56
CA ARG A 18 -0.98 16.17 2.21
C ARG A 18 -0.72 17.24 1.15
N ALA A 19 0.38 17.98 1.27
CA ALA A 19 0.77 18.98 0.27
C ALA A 19 1.02 18.33 -1.11
N ALA A 20 1.73 17.20 -1.14
CA ALA A 20 1.96 16.45 -2.37
C ALA A 20 0.65 15.92 -2.98
N ALA A 21 -0.28 15.44 -2.15
CA ALA A 21 -1.60 14.99 -2.60
C ALA A 21 -2.43 16.15 -3.19
N ARG A 22 -2.43 17.33 -2.55
CA ARG A 22 -3.12 18.52 -3.07
C ARG A 22 -2.52 19.02 -4.39
N ALA A 23 -1.21 18.94 -4.53
CA ALA A 23 -0.55 19.36 -5.77
C ALA A 23 -0.93 18.50 -6.98
N ARG A 24 -1.30 17.24 -6.75
CA ARG A 24 -1.72 16.29 -7.78
C ARG A 24 -2.80 15.34 -7.29
N PRO A 25 -4.05 15.81 -7.11
CA PRO A 25 -5.13 14.97 -6.61
C PRO A 25 -5.37 13.77 -7.50
N ARG A 26 -5.22 12.57 -6.94
CA ARG A 26 -5.45 11.30 -7.64
C ARG A 26 -6.91 10.91 -7.56
N HIS A 27 -7.36 10.15 -8.55
CA HIS A 27 -8.69 9.55 -8.55
C HIS A 27 -8.67 8.25 -7.76
N ILE A 28 -9.34 8.23 -6.62
CA ILE A 28 -9.41 7.08 -5.71
C ILE A 28 -10.85 6.58 -5.63
N ILE A 29 -11.03 5.27 -5.74
CA ILE A 29 -12.31 4.61 -5.56
C ILE A 29 -12.39 4.06 -4.14
N LEU A 30 -13.48 4.38 -3.44
CA LEU A 30 -13.84 3.83 -2.14
C LEU A 30 -15.02 2.86 -2.33
N PRO A 31 -14.78 1.53 -2.30
CA PRO A 31 -15.80 0.54 -2.67
C PRO A 31 -16.84 0.28 -1.59
N GLU A 32 -16.63 0.71 -0.34
CA GLU A 32 -17.44 0.38 0.84
C GLU A 32 -18.22 1.59 1.36
N GLY A 33 -18.80 2.39 0.45
CA GLY A 33 -19.49 3.63 0.79
C GLY A 33 -20.75 3.48 1.64
N HIS A 34 -21.26 2.25 1.82
CA HIS A 34 -22.34 1.94 2.76
C HIS A 34 -21.87 2.04 4.23
N ASP A 35 -20.56 2.00 4.51
CA ASP A 35 -20.03 2.24 5.83
C ASP A 35 -19.91 3.75 6.09
N PRO A 36 -20.50 4.28 7.18
CA PRO A 36 -20.50 5.71 7.47
C PRO A 36 -19.10 6.30 7.65
N ARG A 37 -18.12 5.52 8.11
CA ARG A 37 -16.71 5.98 8.25
C ARG A 37 -16.10 6.25 6.88
N VAL A 38 -16.43 5.41 5.88
CA VAL A 38 -15.95 5.56 4.51
C VAL A 38 -16.62 6.75 3.83
N ALA A 39 -17.90 6.94 4.05
CA ALA A 39 -18.65 8.11 3.54
C ALA A 39 -18.09 9.42 4.14
N GLU A 40 -17.82 9.47 5.45
CA GLU A 40 -17.20 10.61 6.10
C GLU A 40 -15.78 10.87 5.55
N ALA A 41 -14.99 9.83 5.36
CA ALA A 41 -13.66 9.95 4.79
C ALA A 41 -13.72 10.53 3.36
N ALA A 42 -14.67 10.10 2.53
CA ALA A 42 -14.88 10.62 1.19
C ALA A 42 -15.15 12.13 1.19
N LEU A 43 -16.03 12.59 2.09
CA LEU A 43 -16.32 14.02 2.27
C LEU A 43 -15.05 14.80 2.66
N ARG A 44 -14.38 14.37 3.72
CA ARG A 44 -13.16 15.04 4.25
C ARG A 44 -12.02 15.11 3.24
N LEU A 45 -11.78 14.04 2.49
CA LEU A 45 -10.75 13.99 1.44
C LEU A 45 -11.05 14.96 0.30
N THR A 46 -12.31 15.05 -0.09
CA THR A 46 -12.79 15.95 -1.14
C THR A 46 -12.71 17.42 -0.71
N GLU A 47 -13.22 17.75 0.48
CA GLU A 47 -13.14 19.12 1.04
C GLU A 47 -11.70 19.59 1.23
N ALA A 48 -10.81 18.69 1.66
CA ALA A 48 -9.39 18.99 1.82
C ALA A 48 -8.61 19.03 0.48
N GLY A 49 -9.25 18.71 -0.65
CA GLY A 49 -8.62 18.69 -1.98
C GLY A 49 -7.52 17.64 -2.13
N LEU A 50 -7.56 16.56 -1.34
CA LEU A 50 -6.50 15.55 -1.31
C LEU A 50 -6.66 14.49 -2.41
N ALA A 51 -7.88 14.22 -2.84
CA ALA A 51 -8.18 13.24 -3.88
C ALA A 51 -9.49 13.58 -4.60
N ARG A 52 -9.66 13.09 -5.81
CA ARG A 52 -10.96 12.97 -6.48
C ARG A 52 -11.54 11.62 -6.09
N ILE A 53 -12.75 11.60 -5.55
CA ILE A 53 -13.32 10.39 -4.98
C ILE A 53 -14.49 9.88 -5.83
N THR A 54 -14.48 8.58 -6.12
CA THR A 54 -15.66 7.80 -6.48
C THR A 54 -16.04 6.92 -5.28
N LEU A 55 -17.27 7.11 -4.78
CA LEU A 55 -17.81 6.34 -3.67
C LEU A 55 -18.82 5.32 -4.21
N MET A 56 -18.57 4.03 -4.01
CA MET A 56 -19.48 2.96 -4.41
C MET A 56 -20.45 2.61 -3.28
N ASN A 57 -21.71 2.36 -3.63
CA ASN A 57 -22.76 1.97 -2.67
C ASN A 57 -22.92 2.95 -1.48
N GLY A 58 -22.60 4.22 -1.69
CA GLY A 58 -22.66 5.24 -0.66
C GLY A 58 -23.76 6.27 -0.90
N PRO A 59 -23.98 7.17 0.08
CA PRO A 59 -24.87 8.30 -0.07
C PRO A 59 -24.34 9.29 -1.11
N GLY A 60 -25.23 10.11 -1.66
CA GLY A 60 -24.84 11.27 -2.47
C GLY A 60 -24.13 12.31 -1.60
N ILE A 61 -22.89 12.64 -1.93
CA ILE A 61 -22.07 13.63 -1.24
C ILE A 61 -21.61 14.68 -2.26
N ALA A 62 -21.74 15.95 -1.93
CA ALA A 62 -21.31 17.03 -2.82
C ALA A 62 -19.80 16.91 -3.17
N GLY A 63 -19.48 16.99 -4.45
CA GLY A 63 -18.10 16.86 -4.93
C GLY A 63 -17.56 15.43 -5.00
N VAL A 64 -18.34 14.42 -4.61
CA VAL A 64 -17.99 13.00 -4.69
C VAL A 64 -18.81 12.35 -5.81
N THR A 65 -18.17 11.56 -6.67
CA THR A 65 -18.87 10.77 -7.69
C THR A 65 -19.51 9.55 -7.02
N ALA A 66 -20.82 9.44 -7.05
CA ALA A 66 -21.51 8.25 -6.58
C ALA A 66 -21.59 7.20 -7.70
N LEU A 67 -21.39 5.91 -7.36
CA LEU A 67 -21.48 4.80 -8.29
C LEU A 67 -22.14 3.58 -7.62
N ASP A 68 -23.19 3.07 -8.25
CA ASP A 68 -23.73 1.75 -7.94
C ASP A 68 -23.03 0.71 -8.84
N PRO A 69 -22.20 -0.19 -8.29
CA PRO A 69 -21.51 -1.18 -9.09
C PRO A 69 -22.46 -2.16 -9.79
N ALA A 70 -23.67 -2.40 -9.27
CA ALA A 70 -24.64 -3.29 -9.91
C ALA A 70 -25.34 -2.64 -11.09
N ALA A 71 -25.46 -1.30 -11.10
CA ALA A 71 -26.09 -0.49 -12.13
C ALA A 71 -25.08 0.32 -12.97
N ALA A 72 -23.78 0.01 -12.85
CA ALA A 72 -22.76 0.74 -13.60
C ALA A 72 -22.95 0.61 -15.12
N PRO A 73 -22.94 1.72 -15.87
CA PRO A 73 -23.24 1.70 -17.32
C PRO A 73 -22.24 0.86 -18.13
N ASP A 74 -21.03 0.71 -17.64
CA ASP A 74 -19.94 -0.06 -18.24
C ASP A 74 -19.75 -1.46 -17.62
N LEU A 75 -20.70 -1.94 -16.81
CA LEU A 75 -20.63 -3.23 -16.13
C LEU A 75 -20.37 -4.41 -17.09
N VAL A 76 -21.00 -4.41 -18.27
CA VAL A 76 -20.83 -5.45 -19.28
C VAL A 76 -19.40 -5.42 -19.85
N GLU A 77 -18.85 -4.25 -20.09
CA GLU A 77 -17.47 -4.08 -20.56
C GLU A 77 -16.47 -4.61 -19.51
N LEU A 78 -16.61 -4.19 -18.25
CA LEU A 78 -15.78 -4.66 -17.14
C LEU A 78 -15.85 -6.19 -16.97
N SER A 79 -17.06 -6.75 -17.09
CA SER A 79 -17.25 -8.21 -17.02
C SER A 79 -16.60 -8.95 -18.19
N THR A 80 -16.62 -8.37 -19.38
CA THR A 80 -15.93 -8.92 -20.56
C THR A 80 -14.44 -8.94 -20.38
N HIS A 81 -13.84 -7.89 -19.81
CA HIS A 81 -12.44 -7.87 -19.46
C HIS A 81 -12.09 -8.94 -18.41
N TRP A 82 -12.90 -9.09 -17.38
CA TRP A 82 -12.70 -10.09 -16.34
C TRP A 82 -12.83 -11.51 -16.91
N HIS A 83 -13.85 -11.79 -17.70
CA HIS A 83 -14.02 -13.06 -18.39
C HIS A 83 -12.79 -13.42 -19.22
N ARG A 84 -12.31 -12.50 -20.07
CA ARG A 84 -11.12 -12.71 -20.92
C ARG A 84 -9.87 -13.05 -20.10
N MET A 85 -9.67 -12.36 -18.97
CA MET A 85 -8.52 -12.62 -18.09
C MET A 85 -8.57 -13.99 -17.42
N ARG A 86 -9.76 -14.60 -17.26
CA ARG A 86 -9.97 -15.82 -16.47
C ARG A 86 -10.55 -16.96 -17.26
N ALA A 87 -10.81 -16.81 -18.55
CA ALA A 87 -11.40 -17.83 -19.42
C ALA A 87 -10.62 -19.16 -19.37
N ALA A 88 -9.30 -19.09 -19.46
CA ALA A 88 -8.42 -20.28 -19.34
C ALA A 88 -8.50 -20.99 -17.98
N LYS A 89 -9.12 -20.35 -16.97
CA LYS A 89 -9.34 -20.92 -15.63
C LYS A 89 -10.82 -21.29 -15.39
N GLY A 90 -11.60 -21.44 -16.47
CA GLY A 90 -13.00 -21.85 -16.40
C GLY A 90 -14.00 -20.78 -15.98
N MET A 91 -13.66 -19.50 -16.14
CA MET A 91 -14.60 -18.40 -15.92
C MET A 91 -15.64 -18.38 -17.02
N THR A 92 -16.94 -18.36 -16.67
CA THR A 92 -18.02 -18.13 -17.64
C THR A 92 -18.38 -16.65 -17.72
N ALA A 93 -19.07 -16.23 -18.79
CA ALA A 93 -19.49 -14.83 -18.94
C ALA A 93 -20.50 -14.42 -17.86
N GLU A 94 -21.44 -15.30 -17.52
CA GLU A 94 -22.44 -15.08 -16.45
C GLU A 94 -21.77 -14.89 -15.09
N ARG A 95 -20.79 -15.75 -14.79
CA ARG A 95 -20.02 -15.64 -13.54
C ARG A 95 -19.19 -14.38 -13.50
N ALA A 96 -18.56 -14.01 -14.61
CA ALA A 96 -17.80 -12.77 -14.71
C ALA A 96 -18.67 -11.53 -14.47
N LEU A 97 -19.89 -11.53 -15.04
CA LEU A 97 -20.88 -10.47 -14.81
C LEU A 97 -21.32 -10.40 -13.34
N ALA A 98 -21.57 -11.55 -12.72
CA ALA A 98 -21.93 -11.60 -11.29
C ALA A 98 -20.78 -11.10 -10.41
N GLU A 99 -19.55 -11.51 -10.66
CA GLU A 99 -18.37 -11.10 -9.89
C GLU A 99 -18.03 -9.61 -10.07
N MET A 100 -18.33 -9.00 -11.22
CA MET A 100 -18.10 -7.57 -11.45
C MET A 100 -19.15 -6.64 -10.81
N ARG A 101 -20.22 -7.19 -10.23
CA ARG A 101 -21.12 -6.43 -9.36
C ARG A 101 -20.57 -6.24 -7.96
N ASP A 102 -19.56 -7.00 -7.58
CA ASP A 102 -18.84 -6.83 -6.31
C ASP A 102 -18.03 -5.53 -6.33
N PRO A 103 -18.22 -4.60 -5.37
CA PRO A 103 -17.58 -3.29 -5.39
C PRO A 103 -16.06 -3.36 -5.28
N ILE A 104 -15.50 -4.29 -4.52
CA ILE A 104 -14.04 -4.45 -4.36
C ILE A 104 -13.41 -4.88 -5.69
N ARG A 105 -14.02 -5.88 -6.36
CA ARG A 105 -13.54 -6.38 -7.65
C ARG A 105 -13.72 -5.35 -8.76
N GLN A 106 -14.86 -4.67 -8.78
CA GLN A 106 -15.11 -3.63 -9.79
C GLN A 106 -14.15 -2.47 -9.64
N ALA A 107 -13.89 -2.00 -8.40
CA ALA A 107 -12.91 -0.96 -8.13
C ALA A 107 -11.50 -1.37 -8.60
N ALA A 108 -11.07 -2.60 -8.30
CA ALA A 108 -9.79 -3.12 -8.78
C ALA A 108 -9.73 -3.19 -10.33
N MET A 109 -10.83 -3.55 -11.00
CA MET A 109 -10.89 -3.59 -12.46
C MET A 109 -10.77 -2.19 -13.07
N ARG A 110 -11.41 -1.19 -12.48
CA ARG A 110 -11.29 0.21 -12.92
C ARG A 110 -9.87 0.74 -12.79
N VAL A 111 -9.18 0.39 -11.70
CA VAL A 111 -7.74 0.71 -11.54
C VAL A 111 -6.91 0.03 -12.63
N ARG A 112 -7.14 -1.26 -12.90
CA ARG A 112 -6.43 -1.99 -13.95
C ARG A 112 -6.60 -1.37 -15.33
N LEU A 113 -7.79 -0.86 -15.63
CA LEU A 113 -8.12 -0.24 -16.92
C LEU A 113 -7.73 1.25 -16.99
N GLY A 114 -7.12 1.81 -15.94
CA GLY A 114 -6.71 3.21 -15.89
C GLY A 114 -7.86 4.21 -15.71
N GLN A 115 -9.06 3.72 -15.36
CA GLN A 115 -10.21 4.58 -15.07
C GLN A 115 -10.11 5.25 -13.68
N ALA A 116 -9.23 4.76 -12.81
CA ALA A 116 -8.85 5.36 -11.55
C ALA A 116 -7.37 5.13 -11.26
N ASP A 117 -6.77 5.99 -10.44
CA ASP A 117 -5.37 5.89 -10.02
C ASP A 117 -5.17 4.84 -8.92
N GLY A 118 -6.20 4.58 -8.11
CA GLY A 118 -6.15 3.61 -7.02
C GLY A 118 -7.52 3.31 -6.42
N THR A 119 -7.55 2.30 -5.55
CA THR A 119 -8.70 1.97 -4.73
C THR A 119 -8.26 1.72 -3.30
N LEU A 120 -9.09 2.09 -2.34
CA LEU A 120 -8.87 1.88 -0.90
C LEU A 120 -10.11 1.22 -0.31
N GLY A 121 -9.95 -0.01 0.13
CA GLY A 121 -10.98 -0.84 0.76
C GLY A 121 -10.44 -1.53 2.01
N GLY A 122 -11.31 -2.28 2.71
CA GLY A 122 -10.97 -3.02 3.92
C GLY A 122 -11.52 -2.39 5.20
N ALA A 123 -12.47 -1.46 5.09
CA ALA A 123 -13.22 -0.96 6.25
C ALA A 123 -14.21 -2.01 6.78
N VAL A 124 -14.76 -2.83 5.88
CA VAL A 124 -15.73 -3.91 6.12
C VAL A 124 -15.19 -5.23 5.58
N ALA A 125 -14.69 -5.23 4.34
CA ALA A 125 -14.10 -6.41 3.72
C ALA A 125 -12.84 -6.87 4.46
N THR A 126 -12.64 -8.18 4.49
CA THR A 126 -11.44 -8.76 5.09
C THR A 126 -10.18 -8.43 4.27
N THR A 127 -9.03 -8.47 4.93
CA THR A 127 -7.72 -8.36 4.24
C THR A 127 -7.61 -9.38 3.09
N ALA A 128 -8.09 -10.62 3.32
CA ALA A 128 -8.02 -11.67 2.32
C ALA A 128 -8.87 -11.37 1.08
N GLU A 129 -10.04 -10.77 1.22
CA GLU A 129 -10.91 -10.37 0.10
C GLU A 129 -10.29 -9.23 -0.70
N THR A 130 -9.84 -8.18 -0.03
CA THR A 130 -9.22 -7.00 -0.65
C THR A 130 -7.93 -7.38 -1.39
N VAL A 131 -7.04 -8.11 -0.75
CA VAL A 131 -5.76 -8.54 -1.33
C VAL A 131 -5.98 -9.52 -2.49
N ARG A 132 -6.94 -10.45 -2.37
CA ARG A 132 -7.28 -11.37 -3.44
C ARG A 132 -7.78 -10.64 -4.69
N ALA A 133 -8.66 -9.66 -4.54
CA ALA A 133 -9.13 -8.84 -5.65
C ALA A 133 -7.97 -8.09 -6.31
N ALA A 134 -7.12 -7.43 -5.53
CA ALA A 134 -5.95 -6.72 -6.04
C ALA A 134 -5.00 -7.65 -6.81
N LEU A 135 -4.61 -8.79 -6.23
CA LEU A 135 -3.71 -9.76 -6.86
C LEU A 135 -4.29 -10.40 -8.12
N GLN A 136 -5.59 -10.71 -8.13
CA GLN A 136 -6.22 -11.37 -9.27
C GLN A 136 -6.50 -10.43 -10.43
N ILE A 137 -6.77 -9.16 -10.16
CA ILE A 137 -7.24 -8.18 -11.13
C ILE A 137 -6.14 -7.19 -11.49
N ILE A 138 -5.56 -6.49 -10.53
CA ILE A 138 -4.48 -5.54 -10.78
C ILE A 138 -3.17 -6.29 -11.07
N GLY A 139 -2.84 -7.26 -10.23
CA GLY A 139 -1.60 -8.03 -10.31
C GLY A 139 -0.46 -7.37 -9.54
N ARG A 140 0.72 -7.99 -9.61
CA ARG A 140 1.97 -7.44 -9.09
C ARG A 140 2.61 -6.50 -10.10
N ALA A 141 3.37 -5.54 -9.62
CA ALA A 141 4.27 -4.78 -10.48
C ALA A 141 5.27 -5.74 -11.17
N PRO A 142 5.68 -5.49 -12.42
CA PRO A 142 6.56 -6.40 -13.17
C PRO A 142 7.90 -6.68 -12.49
N ASP A 143 8.41 -5.71 -11.74
CA ASP A 143 9.68 -5.77 -11.00
C ASP A 143 9.53 -6.26 -9.56
N ALA A 144 8.31 -6.54 -9.09
CA ALA A 144 8.05 -7.04 -7.74
C ALA A 144 8.13 -8.58 -7.71
N ALA A 145 9.11 -9.12 -7.01
CA ALA A 145 9.21 -10.56 -6.78
C ALA A 145 8.06 -11.10 -5.93
N ILE A 146 7.68 -10.35 -4.90
CA ILE A 146 6.56 -10.64 -4.00
C ILE A 146 5.73 -9.37 -3.74
N VAL A 147 4.54 -9.55 -3.17
CA VAL A 147 3.76 -8.45 -2.58
C VAL A 147 3.97 -8.51 -1.07
N SER A 148 4.41 -7.42 -0.49
CA SER A 148 4.58 -7.26 0.95
C SER A 148 3.81 -6.05 1.46
N SER A 149 3.58 -6.02 2.76
CA SER A 149 2.93 -4.92 3.46
C SER A 149 3.92 -4.17 4.34
N PHE A 150 3.59 -2.93 4.69
CA PHE A 150 4.37 -2.19 5.66
C PHE A 150 3.48 -1.24 6.48
N PHE A 151 3.95 -0.90 7.68
CA PHE A 151 3.45 0.23 8.46
C PHE A 151 4.38 1.42 8.28
N LEU A 152 3.80 2.59 8.05
CA LEU A 152 4.48 3.87 8.19
C LEU A 152 4.31 4.31 9.66
N MET A 153 5.38 4.10 10.42
CA MET A 153 5.42 4.44 11.85
C MET A 153 5.86 5.89 12.00
N ILE A 154 5.04 6.71 12.65
CA ILE A 154 5.32 8.11 12.93
C ILE A 154 5.39 8.24 14.45
N PRO A 155 6.60 8.35 15.04
CA PRO A 155 6.76 8.49 16.48
C PRO A 155 6.17 9.83 16.97
N PRO A 156 5.82 9.94 18.27
CA PRO A 156 5.49 11.22 18.88
C PRO A 156 6.63 12.24 18.74
N ALA A 157 6.29 13.51 18.59
CA ALA A 157 7.25 14.59 18.32
C ALA A 157 8.32 14.77 19.45
N GLU A 158 8.01 14.31 20.67
CA GLU A 158 8.90 14.42 21.82
C GLU A 158 9.94 13.31 21.89
N THR A 159 9.89 12.32 20.98
CA THR A 159 10.86 11.22 20.97
C THR A 159 12.11 11.61 20.18
N ALA A 160 13.28 11.14 20.62
CA ALA A 160 14.53 11.29 19.88
C ALA A 160 14.63 10.35 18.65
N ALA A 161 13.53 9.69 18.32
CA ALA A 161 13.44 8.77 17.18
C ALA A 161 13.41 9.54 15.83
N PRO A 162 13.72 8.89 14.70
CA PRO A 162 13.53 9.47 13.38
C PRO A 162 12.07 9.90 13.17
N ASP A 163 11.84 10.94 12.34
CA ASP A 163 10.51 11.50 12.04
C ASP A 163 9.49 10.44 11.58
N ALA A 164 9.95 9.39 10.91
CA ALA A 164 9.15 8.23 10.54
C ALA A 164 10.04 7.03 10.16
N MET A 165 9.45 5.84 10.28
CA MET A 165 10.08 4.56 9.95
C MET A 165 9.11 3.68 9.16
N ILE A 166 9.65 2.76 8.36
CA ILE A 166 8.89 1.72 7.69
C ILE A 166 9.16 0.39 8.38
N PHE A 167 8.11 -0.26 8.88
CA PHE A 167 8.16 -1.60 9.46
C PHE A 167 7.50 -2.59 8.49
N ALA A 168 8.21 -3.60 8.05
CA ALA A 168 7.76 -4.60 7.07
C ALA A 168 8.36 -5.99 7.36
N ASP A 169 7.71 -7.11 6.99
CA ASP A 169 6.33 -7.19 6.57
C ASP A 169 5.43 -7.19 7.81
N CYS A 170 4.27 -6.56 7.73
CA CYS A 170 3.41 -6.38 8.89
C CYS A 170 2.09 -7.17 8.82
N GLY A 171 1.83 -7.94 7.76
CA GLY A 171 0.56 -8.67 7.70
C GLY A 171 0.23 -9.44 6.43
N LEU A 172 1.16 -9.59 5.50
CA LEU A 172 0.92 -10.30 4.23
C LEU A 172 1.77 -11.57 4.09
N VAL A 173 3.05 -11.49 4.44
CA VAL A 173 4.00 -12.58 4.29
C VAL A 173 4.27 -13.20 5.65
N ILE A 174 3.78 -14.43 5.88
CA ILE A 174 3.83 -15.07 7.20
C ILE A 174 5.24 -15.57 7.54
N ALA A 175 5.91 -16.24 6.61
CA ALA A 175 7.21 -16.85 6.81
C ALA A 175 8.05 -16.76 5.53
N PRO A 176 8.66 -15.60 5.24
CA PRO A 176 9.49 -15.45 4.06
C PRO A 176 10.75 -16.33 4.17
N ASP A 177 11.16 -16.94 3.07
CA ASP A 177 12.51 -17.46 2.91
C ASP A 177 13.53 -16.32 2.76
N ALA A 178 14.81 -16.62 2.61
CA ALA A 178 15.84 -15.61 2.47
C ALA A 178 15.63 -14.70 1.25
N THR A 179 15.20 -15.28 0.13
CA THR A 179 14.87 -14.52 -1.10
C THR A 179 13.68 -13.60 -0.89
N GLY A 180 12.63 -14.09 -0.24
CA GLY A 180 11.46 -13.30 0.11
C GLY A 180 11.78 -12.16 1.08
N LEU A 181 12.59 -12.43 2.10
CA LEU A 181 13.03 -11.41 3.06
C LEU A 181 13.90 -10.34 2.38
N ALA A 182 14.80 -10.72 1.49
CA ALA A 182 15.58 -9.79 0.68
C ALA A 182 14.68 -8.92 -0.22
N ALA A 183 13.64 -9.51 -0.82
CA ALA A 183 12.68 -8.77 -1.63
C ALA A 183 11.86 -7.78 -0.80
N ILE A 184 11.44 -8.15 0.43
CA ILE A 184 10.77 -7.26 1.39
C ILE A 184 11.68 -6.08 1.73
N ALA A 185 12.93 -6.32 2.10
CA ALA A 185 13.89 -5.27 2.47
C ALA A 185 14.08 -4.25 1.34
N ARG A 186 14.27 -4.72 0.10
CA ARG A 186 14.43 -3.87 -1.08
C ARG A 186 13.14 -3.09 -1.41
N ALA A 187 11.97 -3.72 -1.30
CA ALA A 187 10.69 -3.04 -1.50
C ALA A 187 10.47 -1.94 -0.45
N SER A 188 10.81 -2.22 0.82
CA SER A 188 10.73 -1.25 1.93
C SER A 188 11.70 -0.09 1.74
N ALA A 189 12.91 -0.35 1.28
CA ALA A 189 13.88 0.70 0.95
C ALA A 189 13.36 1.63 -0.16
N ARG A 190 12.71 1.08 -1.22
CA ARG A 190 12.05 1.91 -2.25
C ARG A 190 10.92 2.75 -1.67
N SER A 191 10.08 2.16 -0.82
CA SER A 191 8.98 2.87 -0.16
C SER A 191 9.49 4.00 0.74
N CYS A 192 10.60 3.78 1.45
CA CYS A 192 11.26 4.81 2.25
C CYS A 192 11.69 6.01 1.39
N ARG A 193 12.40 5.76 0.28
CA ARG A 193 12.79 6.83 -0.65
C ARG A 193 11.60 7.62 -1.17
N GLN A 194 10.52 6.93 -1.53
CA GLN A 194 9.33 7.54 -2.13
C GLN A 194 8.50 8.35 -1.13
N LEU A 195 8.27 7.81 0.07
CA LEU A 195 7.38 8.42 1.06
C LEU A 195 8.11 9.38 1.98
N LEU A 196 9.32 9.03 2.43
CA LEU A 196 10.08 9.83 3.37
C LEU A 196 11.02 10.82 2.68
N GLY A 197 11.37 10.59 1.41
CA GLY A 197 12.33 11.41 0.67
C GLY A 197 13.76 11.31 1.21
N GLN A 198 14.06 10.22 1.94
CA GLN A 198 15.35 9.99 2.61
C GLN A 198 16.08 8.80 2.01
N ALA A 199 17.41 8.77 2.13
CA ALA A 199 18.19 7.57 1.89
C ALA A 199 17.80 6.51 2.94
N PRO A 200 17.41 5.30 2.52
CA PRO A 200 16.99 4.26 3.47
C PRO A 200 18.20 3.67 4.20
N ARG A 201 18.02 3.44 5.50
CA ARG A 201 18.86 2.58 6.32
C ARG A 201 18.00 1.42 6.77
N VAL A 202 18.41 0.19 6.45
CA VAL A 202 17.59 -1.01 6.66
C VAL A 202 18.20 -1.86 7.75
N ALA A 203 17.38 -2.27 8.72
CA ALA A 203 17.74 -3.24 9.75
C ALA A 203 16.92 -4.51 9.55
N LEU A 204 17.59 -5.66 9.46
CA LEU A 204 16.95 -6.98 9.52
C LEU A 204 16.86 -7.41 10.97
N LEU A 205 15.65 -7.32 11.53
CA LEU A 205 15.42 -7.51 12.96
C LEU A 205 15.30 -8.98 13.35
N SER A 206 15.78 -9.29 14.55
CA SER A 206 15.77 -10.62 15.14
C SER A 206 15.84 -10.53 16.68
N PHE A 207 15.78 -11.69 17.32
CA PHE A 207 16.09 -11.84 18.76
C PHE A 207 17.59 -11.89 19.05
N SER A 208 18.45 -11.87 18.03
CA SER A 208 19.93 -11.94 18.13
C SER A 208 20.53 -10.69 17.50
N THR A 209 21.65 -10.23 18.04
CA THR A 209 22.48 -9.18 17.47
C THR A 209 23.87 -9.73 17.18
N ALA A 210 24.31 -9.63 15.91
CA ALA A 210 25.67 -9.93 15.44
C ALA A 210 26.24 -11.26 15.95
N GLY A 211 25.46 -12.35 15.85
CA GLY A 211 25.90 -13.69 16.24
C GLY A 211 25.81 -13.99 17.74
N SER A 212 25.07 -13.22 18.53
CA SER A 212 24.88 -13.47 19.96
C SER A 212 24.07 -14.74 20.26
N ALA A 213 23.42 -15.34 19.25
CA ALA A 213 22.72 -16.62 19.34
C ALA A 213 22.90 -17.45 18.06
N GLU A 214 22.60 -18.75 18.15
CA GLU A 214 22.58 -19.68 17.03
C GLU A 214 21.16 -20.28 16.88
N HIS A 215 20.57 -20.15 15.69
CA HIS A 215 19.27 -20.72 15.36
C HIS A 215 19.07 -20.69 13.85
N ASP A 216 18.37 -21.68 13.28
CA ASP A 216 18.12 -21.80 11.84
C ASP A 216 17.43 -20.56 11.23
N SER A 217 16.60 -19.86 12.01
CA SER A 217 15.96 -18.62 11.54
C SER A 217 16.96 -17.48 11.30
N LEU A 218 18.12 -17.49 11.95
CA LEU A 218 19.16 -16.46 11.79
C LEU A 218 19.95 -16.66 10.49
N GLU A 219 20.17 -17.91 10.09
CA GLU A 219 20.82 -18.22 8.80
C GLU A 219 20.04 -17.59 7.63
N ARG A 220 18.73 -17.69 7.66
CA ARG A 220 17.85 -17.07 6.66
C ARG A 220 18.01 -15.55 6.60
N ILE A 221 18.19 -14.89 7.75
CA ILE A 221 18.42 -13.43 7.81
C ILE A 221 19.80 -13.08 7.25
N ARG A 222 20.84 -13.84 7.59
CA ARG A 222 22.19 -13.64 7.07
C ARG A 222 22.26 -13.86 5.57
N GLU A 223 21.59 -14.90 5.06
CA GLU A 223 21.46 -15.14 3.63
C GLU A 223 20.70 -13.99 2.92
N ALA A 224 19.60 -13.51 3.48
CA ALA A 224 18.86 -12.38 2.94
C ALA A 224 19.73 -11.11 2.89
N LEU A 225 20.50 -10.84 3.94
CA LEU A 225 21.45 -9.73 4.00
C LEU A 225 22.48 -9.82 2.87
N ALA A 226 23.06 -11.00 2.66
CA ALA A 226 24.01 -11.23 1.58
C ALA A 226 23.39 -11.00 0.19
N LEU A 227 22.16 -11.48 -0.02
CA LEU A 227 21.41 -11.28 -1.26
C LEU A 227 21.14 -9.81 -1.55
N VAL A 228 20.76 -9.02 -0.53
CA VAL A 228 20.52 -7.58 -0.70
C VAL A 228 21.82 -6.85 -1.00
N ARG A 229 22.89 -7.11 -0.26
CA ARG A 229 24.22 -6.48 -0.48
C ARG A 229 24.77 -6.78 -1.87
N ALA A 230 24.54 -7.97 -2.39
CA ALA A 230 24.94 -8.35 -3.73
C ALA A 230 24.13 -7.63 -4.83
N ALA A 231 22.82 -7.41 -4.60
CA ALA A 231 21.91 -6.81 -5.58
C ALA A 231 21.88 -5.28 -5.54
N GLU A 232 22.07 -4.68 -4.37
CA GLU A 232 22.06 -3.22 -4.12
C GLU A 232 23.22 -2.85 -3.19
N PRO A 233 24.48 -2.84 -3.70
CA PRO A 233 25.67 -2.63 -2.86
C PRO A 233 25.71 -1.24 -2.18
N ASP A 234 25.00 -0.26 -2.72
CA ASP A 234 24.91 1.09 -2.15
C ASP A 234 23.79 1.24 -1.10
N LEU A 235 23.00 0.18 -0.84
CA LEU A 235 21.98 0.21 0.20
C LEU A 235 22.62 -0.02 1.56
N GLU A 236 22.50 0.96 2.46
CA GLU A 236 22.87 0.78 3.86
C GLU A 236 21.92 -0.26 4.50
N ILE A 237 22.40 -1.48 4.68
CA ILE A 237 21.65 -2.58 5.30
C ILE A 237 22.54 -3.36 6.24
N ASP A 238 22.00 -3.71 7.40
CA ASP A 238 22.64 -4.58 8.36
C ASP A 238 21.64 -5.50 9.09
N GLY A 239 22.12 -6.49 9.79
CA GLY A 239 21.39 -7.53 10.54
C GLY A 239 22.23 -8.79 10.66
N GLU A 240 21.86 -9.72 11.50
CA GLU A 240 20.70 -9.67 12.40
C GLU A 240 20.93 -8.68 13.55
N MET A 241 19.91 -8.00 14.01
CA MET A 241 19.97 -7.14 15.18
C MET A 241 18.64 -7.09 15.95
N GLN A 242 18.72 -6.83 17.26
CA GLN A 242 17.57 -6.56 18.09
C GLN A 242 17.09 -5.12 17.90
N PHE A 243 15.84 -4.86 18.26
CA PHE A 243 15.25 -3.53 18.26
C PHE A 243 15.17 -3.03 19.70
N ASP A 244 16.22 -2.41 20.19
CA ASP A 244 16.40 -1.86 21.54
C ASP A 244 17.23 -0.57 21.53
#